data_ac3f8de636617e11d7cc45cc02ef9352
#
_entry.id   ac3f8de636617e11d7cc45cc02ef9352
#
_cell.length_a   1.000
_cell.length_b   1.000
_cell.length_c   1.000
_cell.angle_alpha   90.00
_cell.angle_beta   90.00
_cell.angle_gamma   90.00
#
_symmetry.space_group_name_H-M   'P 1'
#
loop_
_entity.id
_entity.type
_entity.pdbx_description
1 polymer ?
#
loop_
_entity_poly.entity_id
_entity_poly.type
_entity_poly.pdbx_seq_one_letter_code
_entity_poly.pdbx_strand_id
1 'polypeptide(L)'
;AQNQQTLTPSTLNRQARTLLESHFDTLWVEGEISNFASPASGHWYFSLKDHSAQVRCAMFKNRNARLKFQPKNGDQVRLRARVSLYEGRGEFQLIGEFIEPAGAGALQAQFEALRDKLRDEGLFAEERKRSLPRSIGHLAVVTSPTDAALQDVLNVLQRRDPSINVTVFGVPVQGELAAEALAAAVLKANTL
;
A
#
# COMPACT_ATOMS: atom_id res chain seq x y z
N ALA A 1 14.62 -56.78 -8.77
CA ALA A 1 13.46 -56.49 -7.92
C ALA A 1 13.74 -55.20 -7.19
N GLN A 2 13.06 -54.12 -7.59
CA GLN A 2 13.09 -52.84 -6.85
C GLN A 2 12.45 -53.09 -5.48
N ASN A 3 13.23 -52.88 -4.43
CA ASN A 3 12.76 -52.98 -3.05
C ASN A 3 11.71 -51.85 -2.84
N GLN A 4 10.42 -52.16 -3.02
CA GLN A 4 9.32 -51.22 -2.80
C GLN A 4 9.21 -50.98 -1.30
N GLN A 5 9.79 -49.91 -0.82
CA GLN A 5 9.71 -49.48 0.57
C GLN A 5 8.26 -49.06 0.87
N THR A 6 7.58 -49.80 1.72
CA THR A 6 6.23 -49.44 2.16
C THR A 6 6.30 -48.30 3.19
N LEU A 7 5.72 -47.14 2.85
CA LEU A 7 5.68 -45.97 3.72
C LEU A 7 4.35 -45.89 4.45
N THR A 8 4.37 -45.31 5.65
CA THR A 8 3.15 -44.88 6.34
C THR A 8 2.71 -43.51 5.82
N PRO A 9 1.42 -43.14 5.93
CA PRO A 9 0.96 -41.79 5.53
C PRO A 9 1.75 -40.66 6.20
N SER A 10 2.08 -40.76 7.47
CA SER A 10 2.88 -39.75 8.19
C SER A 10 4.31 -39.63 7.64
N THR A 11 4.93 -40.77 7.29
CA THR A 11 6.28 -40.79 6.69
C THR A 11 6.25 -40.18 5.29
N LEU A 12 5.22 -40.51 4.49
CA LEU A 12 5.03 -39.93 3.15
C LEU A 12 4.82 -38.42 3.22
N ASN A 13 3.91 -37.92 4.09
CA ASN A 13 3.65 -36.51 4.25
C ASN A 13 4.89 -35.74 4.71
N ARG A 14 5.67 -36.29 5.64
CA ARG A 14 6.93 -35.69 6.07
C ARG A 14 7.96 -35.61 4.94
N GLN A 15 8.12 -36.68 4.14
CA GLN A 15 9.01 -36.64 2.99
C GLN A 15 8.56 -35.62 1.94
N ALA A 16 7.26 -35.57 1.62
CA ALA A 16 6.69 -34.57 0.70
C ALA A 16 6.91 -33.15 1.20
N ARG A 17 6.67 -32.89 2.48
CA ARG A 17 6.96 -31.59 3.10
C ARG A 17 8.44 -31.21 2.95
N THR A 18 9.36 -32.12 3.29
CA THR A 18 10.81 -31.86 3.17
C THR A 18 11.20 -31.54 1.74
N LEU A 19 10.67 -32.27 0.76
CA LEU A 19 10.94 -32.00 -0.67
C LEU A 19 10.41 -30.63 -1.08
N LEU A 20 9.18 -30.27 -0.70
CA LEU A 20 8.62 -28.96 -1.00
C LEU A 20 9.44 -27.84 -0.38
N GLU A 21 9.74 -27.93 0.91
CA GLU A 21 10.51 -26.91 1.64
C GLU A 21 11.97 -26.79 1.16
N SER A 22 12.56 -27.84 0.62
CA SER A 22 13.92 -27.82 0.06
C SER A 22 13.99 -27.34 -1.39
N HIS A 23 12.89 -27.46 -2.14
CA HIS A 23 12.86 -27.11 -3.55
C HIS A 23 12.36 -25.69 -3.80
N PHE A 24 11.44 -25.21 -2.97
CA PHE A 24 10.91 -23.86 -3.07
C PHE A 24 11.55 -22.95 -2.03
N ASP A 25 12.28 -21.93 -2.49
CA ASP A 25 12.64 -20.79 -1.65
C ASP A 25 11.42 -19.97 -1.24
N THR A 26 11.62 -18.98 -0.39
CA THR A 26 10.58 -17.98 -0.11
C THR A 26 10.20 -17.26 -1.42
N LEU A 27 8.93 -17.29 -1.76
CA LEU A 27 8.42 -16.78 -3.03
C LEU A 27 7.25 -15.82 -2.82
N TRP A 28 6.96 -15.04 -3.85
CA TRP A 28 5.79 -14.19 -3.92
C TRP A 28 4.69 -14.86 -4.71
N VAL A 29 3.48 -14.87 -4.16
CA VAL A 29 2.26 -15.34 -4.84
C VAL A 29 1.25 -14.20 -4.86
N GLU A 30 0.66 -13.95 -6.01
CA GLU A 30 -0.40 -12.95 -6.17
C GLU A 30 -1.74 -13.64 -6.40
N GLY A 31 -2.80 -13.11 -5.82
CA GLY A 31 -4.15 -13.63 -5.98
C GLY A 31 -5.17 -12.90 -5.11
N GLU A 32 -6.40 -13.34 -5.26
CA GLU A 32 -7.54 -12.83 -4.49
C GLU A 32 -7.73 -13.62 -3.20
N ILE A 33 -7.93 -12.92 -2.09
CA ILE A 33 -8.24 -13.53 -0.80
C ILE A 33 -9.67 -14.07 -0.78
N SER A 34 -9.81 -15.30 -0.31
CA SER A 34 -11.10 -15.90 0.01
C SER A 34 -11.04 -16.70 1.32
N ASN A 35 -12.18 -16.95 1.93
CA ASN A 35 -12.33 -17.69 3.19
C ASN A 35 -11.42 -17.15 4.32
N PHE A 36 -11.29 -15.84 4.42
CA PHE A 36 -10.48 -15.22 5.47
C PHE A 36 -11.08 -15.46 6.85
N ALA A 37 -10.27 -15.96 7.76
CA ALA A 37 -10.61 -16.19 9.16
C ALA A 37 -9.46 -15.74 10.07
N SER A 38 -9.82 -15.01 11.14
CA SER A 38 -8.90 -14.61 12.21
C SER A 38 -9.46 -15.05 13.55
N PRO A 39 -9.22 -16.31 13.97
CA PRO A 39 -9.68 -16.81 15.26
C PRO A 39 -8.99 -16.10 16.44
N ALA A 40 -9.47 -16.34 17.65
CA ALA A 40 -8.96 -15.72 18.88
C ALA A 40 -7.45 -15.93 19.12
N SER A 41 -6.86 -16.98 18.51
CA SER A 41 -5.41 -17.20 18.52
C SER A 41 -4.60 -16.08 17.85
N GLY A 42 -5.27 -15.24 17.04
CA GLY A 42 -4.66 -14.14 16.28
C GLY A 42 -3.90 -14.58 15.03
N HIS A 43 -3.95 -15.87 14.67
CA HIS A 43 -3.44 -16.34 13.39
C HIS A 43 -4.44 -16.01 12.28
N TRP A 44 -3.96 -15.79 11.06
CA TRP A 44 -4.81 -15.63 9.89
C TRP A 44 -4.80 -16.89 9.06
N TYR A 45 -5.98 -17.33 8.65
CA TYR A 45 -6.18 -18.43 7.72
C TYR A 45 -7.04 -17.93 6.58
N PHE A 46 -6.62 -18.20 5.35
CA PHE A 46 -7.33 -17.78 4.15
C PHE A 46 -6.96 -18.68 2.97
N SER A 47 -7.67 -18.56 1.88
CA SER A 47 -7.27 -19.12 0.59
C SER A 47 -6.85 -17.98 -0.34
N LEU A 48 -5.78 -18.19 -1.06
CA LEU A 48 -5.35 -17.33 -2.16
C LEU A 48 -5.76 -18.02 -3.46
N LYS A 49 -6.54 -17.34 -4.29
CA LYS A 49 -7.10 -17.90 -5.52
C LYS A 49 -6.79 -17.03 -6.74
N ASP A 50 -6.72 -17.66 -7.89
CA ASP A 50 -6.77 -17.05 -9.21
C ASP A 50 -7.98 -17.59 -10.00
N HIS A 51 -7.97 -17.41 -11.32
CA HIS A 51 -9.05 -17.87 -12.20
C HIS A 51 -9.15 -19.40 -12.33
N SER A 52 -8.12 -20.16 -11.97
CA SER A 52 -8.04 -21.61 -12.19
C SER A 52 -7.68 -22.45 -10.97
N ALA A 53 -7.12 -21.84 -9.93
CA ALA A 53 -6.60 -22.55 -8.77
C ALA A 53 -6.78 -21.76 -7.47
N GLN A 54 -6.70 -22.49 -6.35
CA GLN A 54 -6.60 -21.91 -5.03
C GLN A 54 -5.61 -22.68 -4.16
N VAL A 55 -4.98 -21.97 -3.23
CA VAL A 55 -4.07 -22.55 -2.23
C VAL A 55 -4.41 -22.04 -0.85
N ARG A 56 -4.37 -22.92 0.15
CA ARG A 56 -4.54 -22.55 1.54
C ARG A 56 -3.33 -21.82 2.07
N CYS A 57 -3.57 -20.77 2.85
CA CYS A 57 -2.55 -19.94 3.46
C CYS A 57 -2.78 -19.86 4.97
N ALA A 58 -1.67 -19.91 5.71
CA ALA A 58 -1.64 -19.63 7.14
C ALA A 58 -0.62 -18.55 7.43
N MET A 59 -0.98 -17.54 8.20
CA MET A 59 -0.07 -16.48 8.64
C MET A 59 -0.12 -16.33 10.15
N PHE A 60 1.02 -16.56 10.80
CA PHE A 60 1.08 -16.60 12.25
C PHE A 60 1.06 -15.18 12.85
N LYS A 61 0.53 -15.07 14.08
CA LYS A 61 0.34 -13.82 14.82
C LYS A 61 1.62 -12.96 14.91
N ASN A 62 2.78 -13.56 15.09
CA ASN A 62 4.05 -12.83 15.15
C ASN A 62 4.43 -12.13 13.84
N ARG A 63 3.87 -12.56 12.72
CA ARG A 63 4.07 -11.97 11.40
C ARG A 63 3.00 -10.93 11.08
N ASN A 64 1.71 -11.24 11.31
CA ASN A 64 0.62 -10.34 10.97
C ASN A 64 0.45 -9.16 11.94
N ALA A 65 0.88 -9.28 13.21
CA ALA A 65 0.77 -8.20 14.19
C ALA A 65 1.54 -6.91 13.84
N ARG A 66 2.50 -7.00 12.93
CA ARG A 66 3.30 -5.84 12.46
C ARG A 66 2.71 -5.17 11.21
N LEU A 67 1.66 -5.75 10.63
CA LEU A 67 1.06 -5.26 9.41
C LEU A 67 0.01 -4.19 9.74
N LYS A 68 0.05 -3.09 9.01
CA LYS A 68 -1.01 -2.05 9.06
C LYS A 68 -2.22 -2.42 8.20
N PHE A 69 -2.05 -3.35 7.27
CA PHE A 69 -3.07 -3.82 6.36
C PHE A 69 -3.74 -5.06 6.95
N GLN A 70 -5.06 -5.04 7.05
CA GLN A 70 -5.87 -6.20 7.42
C GLN A 70 -6.65 -6.66 6.19
N PRO A 71 -6.31 -7.83 5.64
CA PRO A 71 -6.95 -8.32 4.42
C PRO A 71 -8.40 -8.73 4.66
N LYS A 72 -9.20 -8.62 3.59
CA LYS A 72 -10.61 -9.03 3.54
C LYS A 72 -10.84 -9.94 2.33
N ASN A 73 -11.96 -10.68 2.36
CA ASN A 73 -12.38 -11.44 1.18
C ASN A 73 -12.59 -10.52 -0.02
N GLY A 74 -12.04 -10.90 -1.16
CA GLY A 74 -12.07 -10.11 -2.39
C GLY A 74 -10.86 -9.20 -2.62
N ASP A 75 -10.01 -9.01 -1.62
CA ASP A 75 -8.80 -8.19 -1.80
C ASP A 75 -7.79 -8.91 -2.72
N GLN A 76 -7.27 -8.15 -3.69
CA GLN A 76 -6.13 -8.60 -4.49
C GLN A 76 -4.83 -8.30 -3.73
N VAL A 77 -4.05 -9.32 -3.48
CA VAL A 77 -2.85 -9.22 -2.63
C VAL A 77 -1.64 -9.92 -3.23
N ARG A 78 -0.46 -9.50 -2.79
CA ARG A 78 0.81 -10.22 -2.94
C ARG A 78 1.24 -10.76 -1.58
N LEU A 79 1.43 -12.06 -1.53
CA LEU A 79 1.84 -12.80 -0.35
C LEU A 79 3.27 -13.31 -0.52
N ARG A 80 4.19 -12.87 0.35
CA ARG A 80 5.50 -13.53 0.48
C ARG A 80 5.34 -14.70 1.43
N ALA A 81 5.64 -15.90 0.93
CA ALA A 81 5.37 -17.12 1.67
C ALA A 81 6.40 -18.22 1.38
N ARG A 82 6.47 -19.18 2.28
CA ARG A 82 7.14 -20.47 2.07
C ARG A 82 6.11 -21.52 1.72
N VAL A 83 6.47 -22.37 0.78
CA VAL A 83 5.68 -23.55 0.42
C VAL A 83 5.88 -24.62 1.49
N SER A 84 4.79 -25.23 1.94
CA SER A 84 4.83 -26.30 2.94
C SER A 84 3.66 -27.26 2.76
N LEU A 85 3.66 -28.32 3.56
CA LEU A 85 2.58 -29.30 3.64
C LEU A 85 2.19 -29.48 5.11
N TYR A 86 0.90 -29.38 5.38
CA TYR A 86 0.37 -29.70 6.71
C TYR A 86 0.32 -31.22 6.91
N GLU A 87 1.28 -31.76 7.66
CA GLU A 87 1.49 -33.23 7.77
C GLU A 87 0.26 -33.98 8.28
N GLY A 88 -0.50 -33.39 9.22
CA GLY A 88 -1.64 -34.05 9.83
C GLY A 88 -2.79 -34.40 8.88
N ARG A 89 -2.89 -33.67 7.73
CA ARG A 89 -3.91 -33.92 6.69
C ARG A 89 -3.33 -34.11 5.29
N GLY A 90 -2.02 -33.96 5.12
CA GLY A 90 -1.40 -34.01 3.80
C GLY A 90 -1.81 -32.84 2.91
N GLU A 91 -2.20 -31.70 3.50
CA GLU A 91 -2.67 -30.55 2.73
C GLU A 91 -1.53 -29.61 2.33
N PHE A 92 -1.43 -29.34 1.03
CA PHE A 92 -0.53 -28.32 0.50
C PHE A 92 -0.95 -26.94 0.98
N GLN A 93 0.01 -26.13 1.47
CA GLN A 93 -0.26 -24.81 2.02
C GLN A 93 0.91 -23.84 1.83
N LEU A 94 0.61 -22.56 1.94
CA LEU A 94 1.56 -21.48 2.04
C LEU A 94 1.64 -20.96 3.48
N ILE A 95 2.86 -20.81 3.98
CA ILE A 95 3.11 -20.15 5.27
C ILE A 95 3.53 -18.72 5.00
N GLY A 96 2.59 -17.79 5.22
CA GLY A 96 2.76 -16.36 4.95
C GLY A 96 3.75 -15.70 5.91
N GLU A 97 4.66 -14.92 5.37
CA GLU A 97 5.62 -14.10 6.09
C GLU A 97 5.28 -12.61 6.01
N PHE A 98 4.78 -12.16 4.86
CA PHE A 98 4.38 -10.79 4.61
C PHE A 98 3.29 -10.74 3.53
N ILE A 99 2.34 -9.80 3.67
CA ILE A 99 1.24 -9.59 2.74
C ILE A 99 1.04 -8.09 2.50
N GLU A 100 0.77 -7.73 1.25
CA GLU A 100 0.50 -6.36 0.82
C GLU A 100 -0.61 -6.34 -0.25
N PRO A 101 -1.34 -5.22 -0.43
CA PRO A 101 -2.26 -5.08 -1.55
C PRO A 101 -1.54 -5.25 -2.89
N ALA A 102 -2.17 -5.96 -3.84
CA ALA A 102 -1.64 -6.10 -5.18
C ALA A 102 -1.55 -4.73 -5.87
N GLY A 103 -0.45 -4.49 -6.56
CA GLY A 103 -0.19 -3.19 -7.21
C GLY A 103 0.46 -2.13 -6.31
N ALA A 104 0.56 -2.33 -4.99
CA ALA A 104 1.24 -1.39 -4.10
C ALA A 104 2.69 -1.13 -4.53
N GLY A 105 3.40 -2.18 -4.94
CA GLY A 105 4.77 -2.05 -5.46
C GLY A 105 4.84 -1.29 -6.80
N ALA A 106 3.86 -1.45 -7.67
CA ALA A 106 3.80 -0.72 -8.94
C ALA A 106 3.54 0.78 -8.70
N LEU A 107 2.62 1.13 -7.79
CA LEU A 107 2.35 2.51 -7.41
C LEU A 107 3.58 3.17 -6.75
N GLN A 108 4.27 2.44 -5.88
CA GLN A 108 5.50 2.92 -5.27
C GLN A 108 6.61 3.15 -6.32
N ALA A 109 6.78 2.24 -7.26
CA ALA A 109 7.75 2.40 -8.34
C ALA A 109 7.42 3.61 -9.25
N GLN A 110 6.13 3.83 -9.55
CA GLN A 110 5.70 5.02 -10.29
C GLN A 110 5.99 6.31 -9.52
N PHE A 111 5.75 6.32 -8.22
CA PHE A 111 6.08 7.46 -7.35
C PHE A 111 7.58 7.75 -7.35
N GLU A 112 8.41 6.72 -7.19
CA GLU A 112 9.88 6.86 -7.19
C GLU A 112 10.39 7.35 -8.53
N ALA A 113 9.90 6.80 -9.64
CA ALA A 113 10.25 7.23 -10.98
C ALA A 113 9.87 8.69 -11.25
N LEU A 114 8.68 9.11 -10.81
CA LEU A 114 8.26 10.50 -10.92
C LEU A 114 9.11 11.44 -10.06
N ARG A 115 9.39 11.06 -8.83
CA ARG A 115 10.26 11.83 -7.93
C ARG A 115 11.65 12.02 -8.53
N ASP A 116 12.24 10.96 -9.06
CA ASP A 116 13.58 11.01 -9.64
C ASP A 116 13.60 11.86 -10.91
N LYS A 117 12.58 11.73 -11.77
CA LYS A 117 12.39 12.62 -12.93
C LYS A 117 12.33 14.09 -12.51
N LEU A 118 11.52 14.44 -11.54
CA LEU A 118 11.40 15.84 -11.06
C LEU A 118 12.69 16.35 -10.40
N ARG A 119 13.46 15.44 -9.78
CA ARG A 119 14.79 15.78 -9.25
C ARG A 119 15.77 16.07 -10.37
N ASP A 120 15.79 15.26 -11.43
CA ASP A 120 16.68 15.44 -12.59
C ASP A 120 16.34 16.72 -13.37
N GLU A 121 15.07 17.13 -13.38
CA GLU A 121 14.62 18.43 -13.88
C GLU A 121 15.02 19.61 -12.96
N GLY A 122 15.68 19.33 -11.83
CA GLY A 122 16.16 20.34 -10.88
C GLY A 122 15.05 21.04 -10.09
N LEU A 123 13.82 20.49 -10.06
CA LEU A 123 12.70 21.14 -9.37
C LEU A 123 12.86 21.17 -7.84
N PHE A 124 13.71 20.31 -7.29
CA PHE A 124 13.98 20.28 -5.84
C PHE A 124 15.28 21.03 -5.45
N ALA A 125 15.97 21.63 -6.42
CA ALA A 125 17.22 22.33 -6.16
C ALA A 125 17.04 23.52 -5.22
N GLU A 126 17.93 23.67 -4.24
CA GLU A 126 17.86 24.75 -3.23
C GLU A 126 17.93 26.14 -3.87
N GLU A 127 18.65 26.27 -4.97
CA GLU A 127 18.81 27.53 -5.73
C GLU A 127 17.48 28.03 -6.33
N ARG A 128 16.51 27.14 -6.52
CA ARG A 128 15.17 27.50 -7.01
C ARG A 128 14.22 27.92 -5.90
N LYS A 129 14.54 27.62 -4.65
CA LYS A 129 13.71 27.97 -3.51
C LYS A 129 13.89 29.45 -3.18
N ARG A 130 12.78 30.13 -3.03
CA ARG A 130 12.76 31.54 -2.59
C ARG A 130 12.57 31.60 -1.09
N SER A 131 13.27 32.52 -0.45
CA SER A 131 13.01 32.83 0.96
C SER A 131 11.61 33.43 1.13
N LEU A 132 10.95 33.08 2.23
CA LEU A 132 9.65 33.66 2.56
C LEU A 132 9.79 35.17 2.83
N PRO A 133 8.83 35.98 2.38
CA PRO A 133 8.82 37.42 2.71
C PRO A 133 8.68 37.62 4.21
N ARG A 134 9.31 38.68 4.74
CA ARG A 134 9.21 39.02 6.17
C ARG A 134 7.83 39.50 6.58
N SER A 135 7.08 40.09 5.65
CA SER A 135 5.71 40.55 5.84
C SER A 135 4.87 40.14 4.65
N ILE A 136 3.71 39.58 4.91
CA ILE A 136 2.74 39.14 3.90
C ILE A 136 1.53 40.04 3.97
N GLY A 137 1.33 40.87 2.95
CA GLY A 137 0.13 41.72 2.84
C GLY A 137 -1.04 41.04 2.14
N HIS A 138 -0.75 40.04 1.29
CA HIS A 138 -1.75 39.32 0.52
C HIS A 138 -1.40 37.85 0.43
N LEU A 139 -2.38 36.97 0.66
CA LEU A 139 -2.26 35.53 0.61
C LEU A 139 -3.28 34.95 -0.36
N ALA A 140 -2.82 34.19 -1.33
CA ALA A 140 -3.69 33.39 -2.19
C ALA A 140 -3.83 31.97 -1.62
N VAL A 141 -5.06 31.50 -1.44
CA VAL A 141 -5.38 30.14 -0.99
C VAL A 141 -6.07 29.39 -2.12
N VAL A 142 -5.42 28.33 -2.62
CA VAL A 142 -5.98 27.50 -3.70
C VAL A 142 -6.47 26.20 -3.07
N THR A 143 -7.78 26.02 -2.98
CA THR A 143 -8.40 24.86 -2.32
C THR A 143 -9.84 24.66 -2.76
N SER A 144 -10.45 23.56 -2.34
CA SER A 144 -11.91 23.37 -2.50
C SER A 144 -12.66 24.36 -1.61
N PRO A 145 -13.68 25.06 -2.15
CA PRO A 145 -14.44 26.06 -1.38
C PRO A 145 -15.27 25.46 -0.23
N THR A 146 -15.49 24.15 -0.26
CA THR A 146 -16.28 23.41 0.75
C THR A 146 -15.40 22.68 1.77
N ASP A 147 -14.07 22.85 1.70
CA ASP A 147 -13.14 22.14 2.57
C ASP A 147 -13.11 22.79 3.97
N ALA A 148 -13.19 21.95 5.02
CA ALA A 148 -13.02 22.38 6.40
C ALA A 148 -11.64 23.02 6.64
N ALA A 149 -10.61 22.61 5.92
CA ALA A 149 -9.27 23.15 5.99
C ALA A 149 -9.22 24.66 5.64
N LEU A 150 -10.07 25.12 4.71
CA LEU A 150 -10.16 26.55 4.39
C LEU A 150 -10.60 27.37 5.61
N GLN A 151 -11.62 26.89 6.33
CA GLN A 151 -12.12 27.58 7.52
C GLN A 151 -11.07 27.64 8.63
N ASP A 152 -10.31 26.58 8.80
CA ASP A 152 -9.20 26.54 9.77
C ASP A 152 -8.11 27.55 9.41
N VAL A 153 -7.71 27.63 8.14
CA VAL A 153 -6.75 28.64 7.67
C VAL A 153 -7.25 30.05 7.95
N LEU A 154 -8.49 30.38 7.59
CA LEU A 154 -9.08 31.70 7.79
C LEU A 154 -9.19 32.05 9.28
N ASN A 155 -9.61 31.10 10.12
CA ASN A 155 -9.69 31.29 11.58
C ASN A 155 -8.32 31.55 12.23
N VAL A 156 -7.28 30.86 11.76
CA VAL A 156 -5.91 31.04 12.25
C VAL A 156 -5.38 32.42 11.83
N LEU A 157 -5.57 32.83 10.58
CA LEU A 157 -5.14 34.10 10.06
C LEU A 157 -5.83 35.25 10.79
N GLN A 158 -7.14 35.17 10.98
CA GLN A 158 -7.90 36.18 11.70
C GLN A 158 -7.40 36.42 13.15
N ARG A 159 -6.93 35.35 13.81
CA ARG A 159 -6.38 35.46 15.18
C ARG A 159 -4.94 35.95 15.22
N ARG A 160 -4.12 35.63 14.21
CA ARG A 160 -2.69 35.88 14.21
C ARG A 160 -2.31 37.20 13.54
N ASP A 161 -2.92 37.47 12.39
CA ASP A 161 -2.68 38.69 11.63
C ASP A 161 -3.91 39.02 10.76
N PRO A 162 -4.88 39.76 11.32
CA PRO A 162 -6.09 40.10 10.61
C PRO A 162 -5.88 41.13 9.49
N SER A 163 -4.68 41.69 9.34
CA SER A 163 -4.36 42.66 8.30
C SER A 163 -4.06 42.03 6.94
N ILE A 164 -3.87 40.68 6.88
CA ILE A 164 -3.59 39.96 5.64
C ILE A 164 -4.85 39.86 4.78
N ASN A 165 -4.76 40.37 3.56
CA ASN A 165 -5.80 40.15 2.56
C ASN A 165 -5.74 38.73 2.05
N VAL A 166 -6.88 38.02 2.00
CA VAL A 166 -6.95 36.64 1.54
C VAL A 166 -7.79 36.55 0.28
N THR A 167 -7.22 36.03 -0.79
CA THR A 167 -7.96 35.66 -2.00
C THR A 167 -8.05 34.13 -2.09
N VAL A 168 -9.28 33.62 -2.17
CA VAL A 168 -9.54 32.17 -2.28
C VAL A 168 -9.84 31.80 -3.74
N PHE A 169 -9.05 30.90 -4.28
CA PHE A 169 -9.31 30.26 -5.57
C PHE A 169 -9.98 28.90 -5.32
N GLY A 170 -11.31 28.86 -5.51
CA GLY A 170 -12.10 27.65 -5.34
C GLY A 170 -11.93 26.71 -6.55
N VAL A 171 -11.20 25.63 -6.37
CA VAL A 171 -10.94 24.61 -7.42
C VAL A 171 -11.05 23.20 -6.85
N PRO A 172 -11.36 22.18 -7.66
CA PRO A 172 -11.27 20.80 -7.22
C PRO A 172 -9.81 20.44 -6.88
N VAL A 173 -9.59 19.81 -5.72
CA VAL A 173 -8.26 19.39 -5.25
C VAL A 173 -8.03 17.88 -5.40
N GLN A 174 -9.03 17.16 -5.90
CA GLN A 174 -8.97 15.70 -6.16
C GLN A 174 -9.75 15.39 -7.44
N GLY A 175 -9.45 14.22 -8.04
CA GLY A 175 -10.04 13.76 -9.30
C GLY A 175 -9.23 14.19 -10.53
N GLU A 176 -9.66 13.74 -11.69
CA GLU A 176 -8.93 13.89 -12.95
C GLU A 176 -8.68 15.35 -13.36
N LEU A 177 -9.61 16.23 -13.08
CA LEU A 177 -9.54 17.66 -13.43
C LEU A 177 -8.75 18.51 -12.43
N ALA A 178 -8.34 17.95 -11.29
CA ALA A 178 -7.71 18.71 -10.21
C ALA A 178 -6.35 19.30 -10.62
N ALA A 179 -5.51 18.54 -11.30
CA ALA A 179 -4.17 18.97 -11.68
C ALA A 179 -4.20 20.22 -12.58
N GLU A 180 -5.06 20.21 -13.60
CA GLU A 180 -5.21 21.33 -14.52
C GLU A 180 -5.80 22.57 -13.85
N ALA A 181 -6.83 22.38 -13.05
CA ALA A 181 -7.49 23.46 -12.29
C ALA A 181 -6.54 24.10 -11.27
N LEU A 182 -5.76 23.31 -10.53
CA LEU A 182 -4.76 23.79 -9.60
C LEU A 182 -3.66 24.58 -10.30
N ALA A 183 -3.11 24.08 -11.43
CA ALA A 183 -2.10 24.77 -12.21
C ALA A 183 -2.60 26.14 -12.71
N ALA A 184 -3.81 26.19 -13.27
CA ALA A 184 -4.43 27.42 -13.72
C ALA A 184 -4.66 28.42 -12.58
N ALA A 185 -5.09 27.95 -11.41
CA ALA A 185 -5.30 28.79 -10.24
C ALA A 185 -3.99 29.39 -9.70
N VAL A 186 -2.90 28.60 -9.66
CA VAL A 186 -1.58 29.10 -9.24
C VAL A 186 -1.05 30.15 -10.21
N LEU A 187 -1.18 29.94 -11.55
CA LEU A 187 -0.80 30.94 -12.53
C LEU A 187 -1.58 32.24 -12.34
N LYS A 188 -2.88 32.15 -12.08
CA LYS A 188 -3.73 33.32 -11.83
C LYS A 188 -3.38 34.04 -10.51
N ALA A 189 -3.02 33.27 -9.47
CA ALA A 189 -2.59 33.85 -8.20
C ALA A 189 -1.28 34.64 -8.33
N ASN A 190 -0.38 34.25 -9.24
CA ASN A 190 0.86 34.98 -9.50
C ASN A 190 0.66 36.36 -10.18
N THR A 191 -0.55 36.69 -10.60
CA THR A 191 -0.87 37.99 -11.22
C THR A 191 -1.51 38.97 -10.24
N LEU A 192 -1.71 38.56 -8.97
CA LEU A 192 -2.20 39.39 -7.88
C LEU A 192 -1.05 40.16 -7.21
#